data_79c578671f9867281dc0a0d635411675
#
_entry.id   79c578671f9867281dc0a0d635411675
#
_cell.length_a   1.000
_cell.length_b   1.000
_cell.length_c   1.000
_cell.angle_alpha   90.00
_cell.angle_beta   90.00
_cell.angle_gamma   90.00
#
_symmetry.space_group_name_H-M   'P 1'
#
loop_
_entity.id
_entity.type
_entity.pdbx_description
1 polymer ?
#
loop_
_entity_poly.entity_id
_entity_poly.type
_entity_poly.pdbx_seq_one_letter_code
_entity_poly.pdbx_strand_id
1 'polypeptide(L)'
;MRALPFEVLTGDGTRLRGESWPGGPDWVVMAHDFGGDLDCWRPLVGPLGAAGYSVAAIDLRGHGASEGEPATASIPVDLAALLAQARRDTSGLLVVVAAGTVAAAALSPDLLPRPDALVLFSPRLQEGVETNLRGDGTTKLFFVGAADPEADRTVVDLRNRSIGHAGVISFPTATQGADLLQEPWRSHVIEQVVGFVDHARAMSASPTREGGTG
;
A
#
# COMPACT_ATOMS: atom_id res chain seq x y z
N MET A 1 20.09 0.54 -5.19
CA MET A 1 19.55 1.80 -5.77
C MET A 1 19.91 2.97 -4.87
N ARG A 2 20.10 4.18 -5.42
CA ARG A 2 20.39 5.38 -4.62
C ARG A 2 19.06 6.02 -4.22
N ALA A 3 18.92 6.35 -2.93
CA ALA A 3 17.79 7.13 -2.44
C ALA A 3 17.90 8.59 -2.90
N LEU A 4 16.77 9.17 -3.30
CA LEU A 4 16.59 10.58 -3.60
C LEU A 4 15.55 11.17 -2.64
N PRO A 5 15.67 12.43 -2.21
CA PRO A 5 14.61 13.09 -1.47
C PRO A 5 13.29 13.06 -2.26
N PHE A 6 12.19 12.77 -1.57
CA PHE A 6 10.86 12.75 -2.13
C PHE A 6 9.94 13.61 -1.26
N GLU A 7 9.32 14.60 -1.86
CA GLU A 7 8.42 15.51 -1.15
C GLU A 7 7.04 15.51 -1.80
N VAL A 8 6.02 15.57 -0.96
CA VAL A 8 4.62 15.65 -1.35
C VAL A 8 3.96 16.81 -0.63
N LEU A 9 3.29 17.69 -1.36
CA LEU A 9 2.49 18.76 -0.77
C LEU A 9 1.02 18.31 -0.74
N THR A 10 0.43 18.27 0.45
CA THR A 10 -0.97 17.92 0.64
C THR A 10 -1.88 19.09 0.24
N GLY A 11 -3.17 18.80 0.04
CA GLY A 11 -4.15 19.84 -0.34
C GLY A 11 -4.38 20.91 0.72
N ASP A 12 -4.04 20.63 1.99
CA ASP A 12 -4.09 21.60 3.09
C ASP A 12 -2.76 22.30 3.35
N GLY A 13 -1.76 22.10 2.48
CA GLY A 13 -0.47 22.77 2.52
C GLY A 13 0.59 22.13 3.42
N THR A 14 0.33 20.97 4.00
CA THR A 14 1.34 20.22 4.78
C THR A 14 2.35 19.56 3.85
N ARG A 15 3.64 19.66 4.17
CA ARG A 15 4.71 19.02 3.41
C ARG A 15 5.08 17.68 4.04
N LEU A 16 4.83 16.61 3.28
CA LEU A 16 5.28 15.27 3.64
C LEU A 16 6.64 15.00 3.00
N ARG A 17 7.53 14.36 3.73
CA ARG A 17 8.87 14.01 3.28
C ARG A 17 9.08 12.52 3.30
N GLY A 18 9.94 12.09 2.41
CA GLY A 18 10.29 10.69 2.27
C GLY A 18 11.46 10.48 1.36
N GLU A 19 11.56 9.29 0.87
CA GLU A 19 12.61 8.86 -0.05
C GLU A 19 12.00 8.16 -1.27
N SER A 20 12.66 8.33 -2.42
CA SER A 20 12.33 7.57 -3.63
C SER A 20 13.56 6.89 -4.19
N TRP A 21 13.35 5.77 -4.85
CA TRP A 21 14.35 4.96 -5.53
C TRP A 21 13.87 4.72 -6.97
N PRO A 22 14.26 5.61 -7.91
CA PRO A 22 13.85 5.51 -9.30
C PRO A 22 14.28 4.18 -9.94
N GLY A 23 13.38 3.57 -10.70
CA GLY A 23 13.57 2.33 -11.43
C GLY A 23 12.86 2.37 -12.78
N GLY A 24 11.78 1.62 -12.93
CA GLY A 24 10.95 1.58 -14.15
C GLY A 24 9.76 2.54 -14.13
N PRO A 25 8.86 2.41 -15.12
CA PRO A 25 7.65 3.23 -15.25
C PRO A 25 6.57 2.90 -14.22
N ASP A 26 6.62 1.72 -13.61
CA ASP A 26 5.68 1.26 -12.60
C ASP A 26 6.15 1.68 -11.21
N TRP A 27 5.22 2.15 -10.38
CA TRP A 27 5.54 2.68 -9.06
C TRP A 27 4.90 1.88 -7.94
N VAL A 28 5.68 1.63 -6.90
CA VAL A 28 5.22 1.12 -5.61
C VAL A 28 5.43 2.21 -4.57
N VAL A 29 4.35 2.76 -4.05
CA VAL A 29 4.39 3.78 -3.00
C VAL A 29 3.99 3.18 -1.66
N MET A 30 4.73 3.54 -0.60
CA MET A 30 4.62 2.92 0.70
C MET A 30 4.32 3.96 1.77
N ALA A 31 3.32 3.69 2.61
CA ALA A 31 2.93 4.53 3.73
C ALA A 31 2.83 3.68 5.01
N HIS A 32 3.57 4.08 6.05
CA HIS A 32 3.64 3.37 7.32
C HIS A 32 2.34 3.50 8.13
N ASP A 33 2.17 2.65 9.16
CA ASP A 33 1.06 2.78 10.10
C ASP A 33 1.22 4.02 10.99
N PHE A 34 0.12 4.49 11.55
CA PHE A 34 0.12 5.61 12.51
C PHE A 34 1.03 5.30 13.70
N GLY A 35 1.97 6.20 13.97
CA GLY A 35 2.99 6.04 15.01
C GLY A 35 4.29 5.34 14.54
N GLY A 36 4.39 4.99 13.25
CA GLY A 36 5.61 4.45 12.62
C GLY A 36 6.43 5.50 11.87
N ASP A 37 7.30 5.04 11.00
CA ASP A 37 8.07 5.83 10.04
C ASP A 37 8.34 5.05 8.75
N LEU A 38 8.91 5.72 7.75
CA LEU A 38 9.20 5.13 6.44
C LEU A 38 10.23 3.99 6.48
N ASP A 39 11.07 3.92 7.50
CA ASP A 39 12.15 2.93 7.59
C ASP A 39 11.63 1.49 7.73
N CYS A 40 10.40 1.31 8.21
CA CYS A 40 9.77 0.00 8.27
C CYS A 40 9.69 -0.70 6.90
N TRP A 41 9.72 0.07 5.79
CA TRP A 41 9.65 -0.44 4.43
C TRP A 41 11.00 -0.75 3.77
N ARG A 42 12.12 -0.43 4.42
CA ARG A 42 13.48 -0.67 3.91
C ARG A 42 13.70 -2.08 3.35
N PRO A 43 13.15 -3.14 3.98
CA PRO A 43 13.33 -4.50 3.46
C PRO A 43 12.73 -4.74 2.06
N LEU A 44 11.74 -3.96 1.64
CA LEU A 44 11.08 -4.08 0.33
C LEU A 44 11.80 -3.31 -0.78
N VAL A 45 12.55 -2.25 -0.45
CA VAL A 45 13.14 -1.33 -1.45
C VAL A 45 14.06 -2.05 -2.43
N GLY A 46 15.02 -2.83 -1.92
CA GLY A 46 15.98 -3.55 -2.77
C GLY A 46 15.30 -4.57 -3.69
N PRO A 47 14.48 -5.48 -3.17
CA PRO A 47 13.77 -6.48 -3.97
C PRO A 47 12.84 -5.88 -5.03
N LEU A 48 12.04 -4.87 -4.69
CA LEU A 48 11.17 -4.19 -5.67
C LEU A 48 11.98 -3.46 -6.74
N GLY A 49 13.06 -2.78 -6.34
CA GLY A 49 13.96 -2.15 -7.30
C GLY A 49 14.66 -3.13 -8.23
N ALA A 50 15.07 -4.31 -7.72
CA ALA A 50 15.64 -5.39 -8.54
C ALA A 50 14.63 -5.96 -9.54
N ALA A 51 13.34 -5.95 -9.21
CA ALA A 51 12.23 -6.31 -10.10
C ALA A 51 11.85 -5.21 -11.11
N GLY A 52 12.55 -4.05 -11.07
CA GLY A 52 12.38 -2.96 -12.05
C GLY A 52 11.31 -1.94 -11.69
N TYR A 53 10.86 -1.87 -10.44
CA TYR A 53 9.91 -0.86 -9.98
C TYR A 53 10.62 0.41 -9.50
N SER A 54 9.99 1.56 -9.74
CA SER A 54 10.25 2.76 -8.96
C SER A 54 9.56 2.61 -7.61
N VAL A 55 10.26 2.99 -6.54
CA VAL A 55 9.76 2.84 -5.17
C VAL A 55 9.78 4.19 -4.49
N ALA A 56 8.76 4.52 -3.72
CA ALA A 56 8.78 5.66 -2.81
C ALA A 56 8.18 5.29 -1.46
N ALA A 57 8.73 5.85 -0.38
CA ALA A 57 8.17 5.75 0.96
C ALA A 57 8.14 7.14 1.59
N ILE A 58 7.06 7.46 2.29
CA ILE A 58 6.89 8.73 2.99
C ILE A 58 6.71 8.53 4.48
N ASP A 59 7.12 9.54 5.24
CA ASP A 59 6.61 9.77 6.59
C ASP A 59 5.26 10.49 6.49
N LEU A 60 4.25 10.02 7.20
CA LEU A 60 2.97 10.72 7.34
C LEU A 60 3.17 12.02 8.12
N ARG A 61 2.22 12.96 8.04
CA ARG A 61 2.29 14.21 8.82
C ARG A 61 2.56 13.96 10.29
N GLY A 62 3.44 14.78 10.88
CA GLY A 62 3.84 14.69 12.27
C GLY A 62 4.72 13.47 12.61
N HIS A 63 5.18 12.72 11.61
CA HIS A 63 6.10 11.60 11.77
C HIS A 63 7.40 11.89 11.03
N GLY A 64 8.50 11.28 11.50
CA GLY A 64 9.81 11.35 10.87
C GLY A 64 10.22 12.76 10.48
N ALA A 65 10.45 13.01 9.19
CA ALA A 65 10.85 14.31 8.65
C ALA A 65 9.69 15.17 8.11
N SER A 66 8.45 14.67 8.15
CA SER A 66 7.26 15.38 7.66
C SER A 66 6.77 16.47 8.60
N GLU A 67 6.16 17.50 8.02
CA GLU A 67 5.57 18.61 8.77
C GLU A 67 4.22 18.22 9.39
N GLY A 68 3.66 19.11 10.22
CA GLY A 68 2.34 19.01 10.81
C GLY A 68 2.31 18.22 12.11
N GLU A 69 1.10 17.99 12.61
CA GLU A 69 0.84 17.23 13.83
C GLU A 69 0.20 15.87 13.48
N PRO A 70 0.54 14.80 14.20
CA PRO A 70 -0.04 13.49 13.94
C PRO A 70 -1.56 13.49 14.14
N ALA A 71 -2.31 13.08 13.12
CA ALA A 71 -3.76 13.00 13.20
C ALA A 71 -4.29 11.89 12.28
N THR A 72 -4.99 10.91 12.84
CA THR A 72 -5.58 9.82 12.05
C THR A 72 -6.61 10.32 11.03
N ALA A 73 -7.33 11.39 11.34
CA ALA A 73 -8.28 12.03 10.44
C ALA A 73 -7.63 12.60 9.17
N SER A 74 -6.32 12.86 9.19
CA SER A 74 -5.58 13.41 8.06
C SER A 74 -4.98 12.33 7.14
N ILE A 75 -5.00 11.08 7.54
CA ILE A 75 -4.44 9.97 6.75
C ILE A 75 -5.00 9.92 5.32
N PRO A 76 -6.32 10.07 5.08
CA PRO A 76 -6.85 10.09 3.71
C PRO A 76 -6.28 11.22 2.84
N VAL A 77 -6.07 12.41 3.43
CA VAL A 77 -5.50 13.57 2.73
C VAL A 77 -4.04 13.32 2.37
N ASP A 78 -3.26 12.78 3.30
CA ASP A 78 -1.85 12.46 3.09
C ASP A 78 -1.69 11.37 2.01
N LEU A 79 -2.49 10.33 2.11
CA LEU A 79 -2.45 9.23 1.15
C LEU A 79 -2.90 9.67 -0.25
N ALA A 80 -3.96 10.48 -0.36
CA ALA A 80 -4.40 11.03 -1.63
C ALA A 80 -3.32 11.92 -2.28
N ALA A 81 -2.62 12.73 -1.49
CA ALA A 81 -1.52 13.57 -1.99
C ALA A 81 -0.33 12.71 -2.48
N LEU A 82 0.03 11.65 -1.75
CA LEU A 82 1.05 10.69 -2.18
C LEU A 82 0.68 10.05 -3.52
N LEU A 83 -0.55 9.56 -3.65
CA LEU A 83 -1.04 8.94 -4.88
C LEU A 83 -1.08 9.93 -6.05
N ALA A 84 -1.52 11.16 -5.80
CA ALA A 84 -1.54 12.19 -6.83
C ALA A 84 -0.13 12.55 -7.32
N GLN A 85 0.87 12.59 -6.42
CA GLN A 85 2.26 12.78 -6.81
C GLN A 85 2.76 11.60 -7.63
N ALA A 86 2.57 10.37 -7.15
CA ALA A 86 3.01 9.16 -7.84
C ALA A 86 2.36 9.02 -9.23
N ARG A 87 1.09 9.38 -9.40
CA ARG A 87 0.41 9.37 -10.71
C ARG A 87 0.99 10.39 -11.69
N ARG A 88 1.58 11.49 -11.25
CA ARG A 88 2.31 12.41 -12.14
C ARG A 88 3.63 11.81 -12.62
N ASP A 89 4.26 11.00 -11.79
CA ASP A 89 5.59 10.45 -12.03
C ASP A 89 5.55 9.08 -12.71
N THR A 90 4.38 8.39 -12.72
CA THR A 90 4.21 7.06 -13.36
C THR A 90 3.43 7.15 -14.66
N SER A 91 3.89 6.38 -15.66
CA SER A 91 3.13 6.07 -16.88
C SER A 91 2.58 4.64 -16.88
N GLY A 92 2.86 3.88 -15.84
CA GLY A 92 2.51 2.47 -15.69
C GLY A 92 1.63 2.19 -14.48
N LEU A 93 1.84 1.02 -13.90
CA LEU A 93 1.14 0.53 -12.71
C LEU A 93 1.47 1.38 -11.48
N LEU A 94 0.46 1.71 -10.67
CA LEU A 94 0.62 2.32 -9.35
C LEU A 94 0.11 1.37 -8.27
N VAL A 95 1.01 0.93 -7.41
CA VAL A 95 0.72 0.05 -6.27
C VAL A 95 0.87 0.82 -4.97
N VAL A 96 -0.04 0.63 -4.04
CA VAL A 96 0.09 1.10 -2.65
C VAL A 96 0.45 -0.06 -1.75
N VAL A 97 1.45 0.13 -0.91
CA VAL A 97 1.77 -0.73 0.24
C VAL A 97 1.50 0.07 1.51
N ALA A 98 0.64 -0.43 2.37
CA ALA A 98 0.25 0.28 3.58
C ALA A 98 0.05 -0.68 4.77
N ALA A 99 0.17 -0.15 6.00
CA ALA A 99 -0.05 -0.92 7.22
C ALA A 99 -1.11 -0.30 8.13
N GLY A 100 -1.76 -1.13 8.91
CA GLY A 100 -2.64 -0.75 10.02
C GLY A 100 -3.77 0.19 9.62
N THR A 101 -3.85 1.34 10.26
CA THR A 101 -4.87 2.38 10.01
C THR A 101 -4.77 2.96 8.60
N VAL A 102 -3.53 3.11 8.08
CA VAL A 102 -3.30 3.59 6.70
C VAL A 102 -3.74 2.56 5.67
N ALA A 103 -3.52 1.28 5.95
CA ALA A 103 -4.04 0.19 5.11
C ALA A 103 -5.59 0.20 5.04
N ALA A 104 -6.26 0.53 6.14
CA ALA A 104 -7.71 0.70 6.15
C ALA A 104 -8.15 1.93 5.33
N ALA A 105 -7.43 3.06 5.45
CA ALA A 105 -7.70 4.26 4.65
C ALA A 105 -7.50 4.04 3.14
N ALA A 106 -6.56 3.17 2.75
CA ALA A 106 -6.35 2.80 1.35
C ALA A 106 -7.56 2.06 0.73
N LEU A 107 -8.45 1.53 1.54
CA LEU A 107 -9.71 0.90 1.11
C LEU A 107 -10.89 1.90 1.00
N SER A 108 -10.68 3.18 1.28
CA SER A 108 -11.74 4.19 1.21
C SER A 108 -12.30 4.34 -0.21
N PRO A 109 -13.63 4.46 -0.37
CA PRO A 109 -14.25 4.78 -1.66
C PRO A 109 -13.83 6.15 -2.20
N ASP A 110 -13.49 7.08 -1.30
CA ASP A 110 -13.16 8.46 -1.63
C ASP A 110 -11.67 8.67 -1.95
N LEU A 111 -10.84 7.64 -1.81
CA LEU A 111 -9.41 7.75 -2.12
C LEU A 111 -9.18 7.91 -3.62
N LEU A 112 -8.66 9.09 -4.00
CA LEU A 112 -8.33 9.42 -5.38
C LEU A 112 -6.93 10.07 -5.48
N PRO A 113 -6.18 9.82 -6.57
CA PRO A 113 -6.47 8.85 -7.64
C PRO A 113 -6.41 7.41 -7.14
N ARG A 114 -7.16 6.52 -7.77
CA ARG A 114 -7.13 5.09 -7.37
C ARG A 114 -5.81 4.43 -7.73
N PRO A 115 -5.26 3.60 -6.84
CA PRO A 115 -4.18 2.70 -7.19
C PRO A 115 -4.71 1.51 -8.02
N ASP A 116 -3.83 0.88 -8.78
CA ASP A 116 -4.16 -0.31 -9.57
C ASP A 116 -4.11 -1.58 -8.74
N ALA A 117 -3.28 -1.59 -7.69
CA ALA A 117 -3.19 -2.69 -6.73
C ALA A 117 -2.86 -2.20 -5.31
N LEU A 118 -3.26 -3.00 -4.32
CA LEU A 118 -3.07 -2.73 -2.90
C LEU A 118 -2.39 -3.92 -2.21
N VAL A 119 -1.33 -3.65 -1.44
CA VAL A 119 -0.71 -4.59 -0.51
C VAL A 119 -0.92 -4.04 0.90
N LEU A 120 -1.70 -4.75 1.70
CA LEU A 120 -2.25 -4.23 2.95
C LEU A 120 -1.84 -5.12 4.13
N PHE A 121 -1.05 -4.56 5.03
CA PHE A 121 -0.56 -5.24 6.22
C PHE A 121 -1.47 -4.95 7.41
N SER A 122 -2.19 -5.97 7.89
CA SER A 122 -3.04 -5.93 9.08
C SER A 122 -3.93 -4.68 9.15
N PRO A 123 -4.85 -4.46 8.16
CA PRO A 123 -5.71 -3.28 8.15
C PRO A 123 -6.50 -3.16 9.45
N ARG A 124 -6.46 -1.98 10.09
CA ARG A 124 -7.23 -1.66 11.28
C ARG A 124 -8.38 -0.74 10.92
N LEU A 125 -9.58 -1.31 10.80
CA LEU A 125 -10.79 -0.54 10.50
C LEU A 125 -11.16 0.34 11.71
N GLN A 126 -11.47 1.59 11.42
CA GLN A 126 -12.05 2.50 12.41
C GLN A 126 -13.58 2.47 12.29
N GLU A 127 -14.25 2.70 13.40
CA GLU A 127 -15.72 2.77 13.44
C GLU A 127 -16.23 3.87 12.48
N GLY A 128 -17.22 3.55 11.65
CA GLY A 128 -17.78 4.50 10.69
C GLY A 128 -16.98 4.72 9.41
N VAL A 129 -15.82 4.06 9.22
CA VAL A 129 -15.06 4.13 7.96
C VAL A 129 -15.66 3.15 6.95
N GLU A 130 -16.19 3.70 5.85
CA GLU A 130 -16.61 2.90 4.70
C GLU A 130 -15.41 2.37 3.93
N THR A 131 -15.53 1.15 3.45
CA THR A 131 -14.52 0.52 2.60
C THR A 131 -15.08 0.20 1.23
N ASN A 132 -14.37 0.60 0.16
CA ASN A 132 -14.72 0.22 -1.19
C ASN A 132 -14.10 -1.13 -1.55
N LEU A 133 -14.88 -2.18 -1.36
CA LEU A 133 -14.45 -3.55 -1.66
C LEU A 133 -15.11 -4.08 -2.94
N ARG A 134 -16.06 -3.34 -3.53
CA ARG A 134 -16.98 -3.84 -4.54
C ARG A 134 -17.01 -3.09 -5.87
N GLY A 135 -16.24 -2.04 -6.07
CA GLY A 135 -16.54 -1.17 -7.21
C GLY A 135 -15.41 -0.86 -8.17
N ASP A 136 -14.17 -1.19 -7.84
CA ASP A 136 -13.03 -0.60 -8.55
C ASP A 136 -12.12 -1.57 -9.30
N GLY A 137 -12.35 -2.88 -9.18
CA GLY A 137 -11.49 -3.89 -9.81
C GLY A 137 -10.06 -3.92 -9.28
N THR A 138 -9.70 -3.08 -8.31
CA THR A 138 -8.36 -3.01 -7.71
C THR A 138 -7.99 -4.37 -7.11
N THR A 139 -6.86 -4.92 -7.51
CA THR A 139 -6.32 -6.17 -6.97
C THR A 139 -5.76 -5.95 -5.57
N LYS A 140 -6.04 -6.87 -4.63
CA LYS A 140 -5.69 -6.70 -3.22
C LYS A 140 -4.93 -7.92 -2.67
N LEU A 141 -3.89 -7.67 -1.89
CA LEU A 141 -3.21 -8.68 -1.10
C LEU A 141 -3.16 -8.23 0.36
N PHE A 142 -3.67 -9.07 1.24
CA PHE A 142 -3.66 -8.83 2.68
C PHE A 142 -2.63 -9.72 3.37
N PHE A 143 -1.89 -9.14 4.32
CA PHE A 143 -1.01 -9.84 5.24
C PHE A 143 -1.53 -9.71 6.66
N VAL A 144 -1.50 -10.79 7.44
CA VAL A 144 -1.97 -10.81 8.83
C VAL A 144 -1.23 -11.83 9.69
N GLY A 145 -1.00 -11.50 10.95
CA GLY A 145 -0.62 -12.45 11.99
C GLY A 145 -1.88 -13.08 12.59
N ALA A 146 -2.12 -14.35 12.32
CA ALA A 146 -3.38 -15.04 12.68
C ALA A 146 -3.49 -15.43 14.16
N ALA A 147 -2.42 -15.27 14.94
CA ALA A 147 -2.52 -15.45 16.40
C ALA A 147 -3.19 -14.28 17.11
N ASP A 148 -3.51 -13.18 16.37
CA ASP A 148 -4.46 -12.16 16.78
C ASP A 148 -5.83 -12.44 16.11
N PRO A 149 -6.82 -12.98 16.87
CA PRO A 149 -8.10 -13.40 16.30
C PRO A 149 -8.96 -12.23 15.77
N GLU A 150 -8.74 -11.00 16.23
CA GLU A 150 -9.47 -9.83 15.75
C GLU A 150 -8.92 -9.38 14.39
N ALA A 151 -7.61 -9.27 14.28
CA ALA A 151 -6.94 -8.94 13.02
C ALA A 151 -7.23 -9.99 11.93
N ASP A 152 -7.16 -11.27 12.29
CA ASP A 152 -7.45 -12.37 11.35
C ASP A 152 -8.89 -12.31 10.84
N ARG A 153 -9.88 -12.18 11.74
CA ARG A 153 -11.30 -12.03 11.34
C ARG A 153 -11.53 -10.80 10.46
N THR A 154 -10.88 -9.69 10.78
CA THR A 154 -10.99 -8.45 9.99
C THR A 154 -10.50 -8.68 8.57
N VAL A 155 -9.34 -9.29 8.39
CA VAL A 155 -8.76 -9.54 7.06
C VAL A 155 -9.59 -10.56 6.28
N VAL A 156 -10.08 -11.62 6.93
CA VAL A 156 -10.97 -12.61 6.30
C VAL A 156 -12.28 -11.96 5.83
N ASP A 157 -12.89 -11.08 6.64
CA ASP A 157 -14.09 -10.33 6.24
C ASP A 157 -13.82 -9.41 5.05
N LEU A 158 -12.74 -8.62 5.10
CA LEU A 158 -12.33 -7.74 4.01
C LEU A 158 -12.14 -8.51 2.70
N ARG A 159 -11.45 -9.64 2.76
CA ARG A 159 -11.25 -10.52 1.60
C ARG A 159 -12.58 -11.05 1.05
N ASN A 160 -13.47 -11.55 1.91
CA ASN A 160 -14.75 -12.13 1.49
C ASN A 160 -15.71 -11.09 0.90
N ARG A 161 -15.60 -9.84 1.31
CA ARG A 161 -16.38 -8.71 0.78
C ARG A 161 -15.78 -8.11 -0.48
N SER A 162 -14.51 -8.37 -0.79
CA SER A 162 -13.82 -7.85 -1.97
C SER A 162 -14.37 -8.47 -3.25
N ILE A 163 -14.60 -7.64 -4.27
CA ILE A 163 -14.81 -8.08 -5.64
C ILE A 163 -13.48 -7.97 -6.39
N GLY A 164 -13.25 -8.89 -7.32
CA GLY A 164 -11.98 -9.00 -8.03
C GLY A 164 -10.98 -9.88 -7.27
N HIS A 165 -9.72 -9.77 -7.64
CA HIS A 165 -8.67 -10.60 -7.03
C HIS A 165 -8.32 -10.07 -5.63
N ALA A 166 -8.52 -10.89 -4.60
CA ALA A 166 -8.15 -10.59 -3.23
C ALA A 166 -7.53 -11.82 -2.56
N GLY A 167 -6.22 -11.76 -2.31
CA GLY A 167 -5.45 -12.79 -1.61
C GLY A 167 -5.26 -12.47 -0.13
N VAL A 168 -5.07 -13.49 0.70
CA VAL A 168 -4.65 -13.37 2.11
C VAL A 168 -3.44 -14.26 2.35
N ILE A 169 -2.42 -13.70 2.97
CA ILE A 169 -1.26 -14.41 3.50
C ILE A 169 -1.30 -14.30 5.03
N SER A 170 -1.44 -15.43 5.69
CA SER A 170 -1.61 -15.52 7.13
C SER A 170 -0.39 -16.21 7.77
N PHE A 171 0.14 -15.63 8.85
CA PHE A 171 1.29 -16.16 9.58
C PHE A 171 0.88 -16.62 10.99
N PRO A 172 1.43 -17.72 11.51
CA PRO A 172 1.11 -18.20 12.85
C PRO A 172 1.82 -17.38 13.94
N THR A 173 1.55 -16.08 13.99
CA THR A 173 2.13 -15.11 14.90
C THR A 173 1.10 -14.05 15.30
N ALA A 174 1.33 -13.37 16.43
CA ALA A 174 0.59 -12.16 16.82
C ALA A 174 1.22 -10.87 16.24
N THR A 175 2.36 -10.97 15.56
CA THR A 175 3.01 -9.84 14.89
C THR A 175 2.10 -9.26 13.82
N GLN A 176 1.96 -7.94 13.76
CA GLN A 176 1.07 -7.25 12.85
C GLN A 176 1.81 -6.15 12.05
N GLY A 177 1.15 -5.68 11.00
CA GLY A 177 1.63 -4.56 10.21
C GLY A 177 2.98 -4.81 9.55
N ALA A 178 3.78 -3.76 9.41
CA ALA A 178 5.11 -3.82 8.79
C ALA A 178 6.13 -4.67 9.59
N ASP A 179 5.85 -4.99 10.86
CA ASP A 179 6.70 -5.87 11.66
C ASP A 179 6.75 -7.32 11.10
N LEU A 180 5.81 -7.71 10.26
CA LEU A 180 5.88 -8.95 9.48
C LEU A 180 7.07 -8.96 8.49
N LEU A 181 7.68 -7.81 8.20
CA LEU A 181 8.93 -7.70 7.44
C LEU A 181 10.19 -7.96 8.29
N GLN A 182 10.04 -8.45 9.52
CA GLN A 182 11.13 -8.91 10.37
C GLN A 182 11.27 -10.44 10.31
N GLU A 183 12.40 -10.96 10.81
CA GLU A 183 12.57 -12.41 10.97
C GLU A 183 11.55 -13.00 11.96
N PRO A 184 11.06 -14.21 11.73
CA PRO A 184 11.49 -15.14 10.69
C PRO A 184 10.73 -14.99 9.36
N TRP A 185 9.78 -14.05 9.20
CA TRP A 185 8.84 -13.98 8.09
C TRP A 185 9.34 -13.15 6.90
N ARG A 186 10.36 -12.31 7.09
CA ARG A 186 10.87 -11.33 6.14
C ARG A 186 10.97 -11.86 4.71
N SER A 187 11.72 -12.93 4.51
CA SER A 187 11.99 -13.45 3.16
C SER A 187 10.72 -13.89 2.45
N HIS A 188 9.81 -14.54 3.18
CA HIS A 188 8.54 -14.98 2.61
C HIS A 188 7.62 -13.80 2.28
N VAL A 189 7.53 -12.81 3.18
CA VAL A 189 6.73 -11.59 2.91
C VAL A 189 7.23 -10.86 1.67
N ILE A 190 8.55 -10.67 1.54
CA ILE A 190 9.17 -10.02 0.38
C ILE A 190 8.82 -10.76 -0.91
N GLU A 191 8.98 -12.08 -0.94
CA GLU A 191 8.64 -12.92 -2.09
C GLU A 191 7.18 -12.75 -2.52
N GLN A 192 6.25 -12.80 -1.55
CA GLN A 192 4.82 -12.64 -1.81
C GLN A 192 4.47 -11.23 -2.30
N VAL A 193 5.07 -10.19 -1.75
CA VAL A 193 4.85 -8.80 -2.20
C VAL A 193 5.34 -8.63 -3.63
N VAL A 194 6.59 -9.02 -3.94
CA VAL A 194 7.14 -8.89 -5.29
C VAL A 194 6.34 -9.69 -6.30
N GLY A 195 6.02 -10.96 -5.99
CA GLY A 195 5.23 -11.83 -6.86
C GLY A 195 3.82 -11.28 -7.14
N PHE A 196 3.18 -10.68 -6.13
CA PHE A 196 1.87 -10.04 -6.29
C PHE A 196 1.94 -8.80 -7.19
N VAL A 197 2.94 -7.94 -7.00
CA VAL A 197 3.12 -6.72 -7.81
C VAL A 197 3.43 -7.09 -9.26
N ASP A 198 4.26 -8.11 -9.50
CA ASP A 198 4.54 -8.65 -10.84
C ASP A 198 3.27 -9.20 -11.50
N HIS A 199 2.44 -9.91 -10.75
CA HIS A 199 1.15 -10.41 -11.25
C HIS A 199 0.21 -9.26 -11.62
N ALA A 200 0.09 -8.24 -10.79
CA ALA A 200 -0.73 -7.05 -11.07
C ALA A 200 -0.25 -6.34 -12.35
N ARG A 201 1.07 -6.20 -12.54
CA ARG A 201 1.67 -5.64 -13.75
C ARG A 201 1.29 -6.45 -14.99
N ALA A 202 1.38 -7.77 -14.92
CA ALA A 202 1.03 -8.64 -16.04
C ALA A 202 -0.46 -8.54 -16.41
N MET A 203 -1.34 -8.40 -15.41
CA MET A 203 -2.78 -8.19 -15.64
C MET A 203 -3.08 -6.84 -16.31
N SER A 204 -2.41 -5.76 -15.88
CA SER A 204 -2.59 -4.42 -16.47
C SER A 204 -2.08 -4.34 -17.92
N ALA A 205 -1.06 -5.11 -18.27
CA ALA A 205 -0.51 -5.17 -19.62
C ALA A 205 -1.34 -6.02 -20.60
N SER A 206 -2.28 -6.84 -20.10
CA SER A 206 -3.14 -7.67 -20.94
C SER A 206 -4.24 -6.82 -21.55
N PRO A 207 -4.39 -6.71 -22.89
CA PRO A 207 -5.47 -5.96 -23.51
C PRO A 207 -6.82 -6.55 -23.07
N THR A 208 -7.72 -5.68 -22.59
CA THR A 208 -9.11 -6.02 -22.34
C THR A 208 -9.65 -6.72 -23.59
N ARG A 209 -10.04 -7.98 -23.50
CA ARG A 209 -10.76 -8.64 -24.59
C ARG A 209 -12.03 -7.84 -24.81
N GLU A 210 -12.03 -7.00 -25.84
CA GLU A 210 -13.24 -6.39 -26.34
C GLU A 210 -14.26 -7.51 -26.55
N GLY A 211 -15.40 -7.39 -25.87
CA GLY A 211 -16.51 -8.32 -26.02
C GLY A 211 -16.93 -8.35 -27.47
N GLY A 212 -16.66 -9.46 -28.14
CA GLY A 212 -17.17 -9.74 -29.46
C GLY A 212 -18.69 -9.76 -29.40
N THR A 213 -19.30 -8.72 -29.95
CA THR A 213 -20.69 -8.75 -30.38
C THR A 213 -20.76 -9.67 -31.58
N GLY A 214 -21.32 -10.81 -31.41
CA GLY A 214 -21.82 -11.72 -32.45
C GLY A 214 -23.29 -11.91 -32.23
#